data_803d8b9417a7392c0b60d58a36dba0f3
#
_entry.id   803d8b9417a7392c0b60d58a36dba0f3
#
_cell.length_a   1.000
_cell.length_b   1.000
_cell.length_c   1.000
_cell.angle_alpha   90.00
_cell.angle_beta   90.00
_cell.angle_gamma   90.00
#
_symmetry.space_group_name_H-M   'P 1'
#
loop_
_entity.id
_entity.type
_entity.pdbx_description
1 polymer ?
#
loop_
_entity_poly.entity_id
_entity_poly.type
_entity_poly.pdbx_seq_one_letter_code
_entity_poly.pdbx_strand_id
1 'polypeptide(L)'
;ASIDISKLAKLNPSAVICEVMNEDGRMARFDDLLKFAKIHKIKIASIEDLISYRLKNEKLVFNSSSQKIKLNKFGIFNLKTFINKLDGTQHYAITKGKFDLKKSIRVRVISVKIINSLDKLNNKIILKSIKHLSKFNNFVLILIKKQVNDIVEGETIKSSNILRYYGIG
;
A
#
# COMPACT_ATOMS: atom_id res chain seq x y z
N ALA A 1 9.60 4.64 13.54
CA ALA A 1 8.57 4.12 14.45
C ALA A 1 8.34 5.08 15.64
N SER A 2 9.37 5.41 16.44
CA SER A 2 9.20 6.25 17.65
C SER A 2 8.59 7.63 17.36
N ILE A 3 9.07 8.32 16.35
CA ILE A 3 8.51 9.60 15.88
C ILE A 3 7.06 9.44 15.39
N ASP A 4 6.74 8.32 14.76
CA ASP A 4 5.37 8.05 14.30
C ASP A 4 4.41 7.87 15.49
N ILE A 5 4.86 7.19 16.55
CA ILE A 5 4.08 7.03 17.79
C ILE A 5 3.82 8.38 18.42
N SER A 6 4.85 9.25 18.52
CA SER A 6 4.68 10.61 19.05
C SER A 6 3.68 11.43 18.25
N LYS A 7 3.75 11.37 16.91
CA LYS A 7 2.78 12.03 16.02
C LYS A 7 1.37 11.49 16.19
N LEU A 8 1.21 10.17 16.27
CA LEU A 8 -0.10 9.54 16.46
C LEU A 8 -0.71 9.89 17.82
N ALA A 9 0.13 10.06 18.84
CA ALA A 9 -0.28 10.55 20.16
C ALA A 9 -0.54 12.08 20.19
N LYS A 10 -0.37 12.78 19.06
CA LYS A 10 -0.48 14.25 18.94
C LYS A 10 0.51 15.01 19.86
N LEU A 11 1.65 14.41 20.11
CA LEU A 11 2.75 15.01 20.86
C LEU A 11 3.79 15.60 19.90
N ASN A 12 4.76 16.34 20.49
CA ASN A 12 5.92 16.80 19.72
C ASN A 12 6.63 15.60 19.07
N PRO A 13 6.97 15.66 17.76
CA PRO A 13 7.55 14.54 17.02
C PRO A 13 9.03 14.31 17.38
N SER A 14 9.28 14.03 18.64
CA SER A 14 10.59 13.69 19.21
C SER A 14 10.47 12.44 20.08
N ALA A 15 11.56 11.69 20.20
CA ALA A 15 11.60 10.52 21.06
C ALA A 15 13.06 10.22 21.48
N VAL A 16 13.21 9.66 22.66
CA VAL A 16 14.45 9.04 23.11
C VAL A 16 14.29 7.53 22.93
N ILE A 17 15.31 6.90 22.39
CA ILE A 17 15.35 5.44 22.18
C ILE A 17 16.53 4.85 22.96
N CYS A 18 16.33 3.67 23.50
CA CYS A 18 17.35 2.92 24.21
C CYS A 18 17.09 1.42 24.03
N GLU A 19 18.13 0.66 23.80
CA GLU A 19 18.06 -0.80 23.75
C GLU A 19 17.90 -1.37 25.16
N VAL A 20 17.12 -2.45 25.28
CA VAL A 20 16.95 -3.18 26.52
C VAL A 20 17.90 -4.38 26.51
N MET A 21 18.77 -4.48 27.50
CA MET A 21 19.70 -5.58 27.70
C MET A 21 19.30 -6.41 28.93
N ASN A 22 19.60 -7.71 28.89
CA ASN A 22 19.52 -8.60 30.04
C ASN A 22 20.69 -8.35 31.00
N GLU A 23 20.60 -8.83 32.24
CA GLU A 23 21.65 -8.71 33.25
C GLU A 23 22.99 -9.33 32.82
N ASP A 24 22.96 -10.31 31.93
CA ASP A 24 24.15 -10.96 31.35
C ASP A 24 24.78 -10.15 30.19
N GLY A 25 24.28 -8.95 29.90
CA GLY A 25 24.78 -8.07 28.82
C GLY A 25 24.27 -8.42 27.43
N ARG A 26 23.49 -9.45 27.26
CA ARG A 26 22.88 -9.79 25.96
C ARG A 26 21.65 -8.92 25.68
N MET A 27 21.40 -8.65 24.40
CA MET A 27 20.19 -7.95 23.97
C MET A 27 18.95 -8.75 24.34
N ALA A 28 18.01 -8.11 25.04
CA ALA A 28 16.72 -8.71 25.37
C ALA A 28 15.95 -9.10 24.11
N ARG A 29 15.42 -10.31 24.09
CA ARG A 29 14.56 -10.83 23.03
C ARG A 29 13.09 -10.71 23.43
N PHE A 30 12.19 -11.10 22.56
CA PHE A 30 10.75 -10.89 22.74
C PHE A 30 10.23 -11.37 24.10
N ASP A 31 10.60 -12.58 24.51
CA ASP A 31 10.17 -13.16 25.81
C ASP A 31 10.73 -12.40 27.02
N ASP A 32 11.96 -11.89 26.91
CA ASP A 32 12.59 -11.07 27.95
C ASP A 32 11.90 -9.70 28.03
N LEU A 33 11.58 -9.10 26.85
CA LEU A 33 10.85 -7.84 26.76
C LEU A 33 9.44 -7.94 27.32
N LEU A 34 8.75 -9.07 27.16
CA LEU A 34 7.43 -9.30 27.77
C LEU A 34 7.53 -9.30 29.30
N LYS A 35 8.54 -9.98 29.87
CA LYS A 35 8.79 -10.00 31.31
C LYS A 35 9.13 -8.59 31.83
N PHE A 36 10.05 -7.91 31.15
CA PHE A 36 10.44 -6.55 31.45
C PHE A 36 9.23 -5.58 31.45
N ALA A 37 8.44 -5.63 30.41
CA ALA A 37 7.24 -4.79 30.28
C ALA A 37 6.24 -5.05 31.42
N LYS A 38 6.07 -6.30 31.84
CA LYS A 38 5.19 -6.69 32.94
C LYS A 38 5.71 -6.18 34.29
N ILE A 39 7.01 -6.33 34.56
CA ILE A 39 7.65 -5.89 35.81
C ILE A 39 7.55 -4.36 35.94
N HIS A 40 7.89 -3.65 34.89
CA HIS A 40 7.94 -2.18 34.89
C HIS A 40 6.60 -1.54 34.51
N LYS A 41 5.54 -2.31 34.28
CA LYS A 41 4.21 -1.82 33.88
C LYS A 41 4.26 -0.91 32.63
N ILE A 42 5.14 -1.24 31.67
CA ILE A 42 5.32 -0.52 30.42
C ILE A 42 4.51 -1.22 29.34
N LYS A 43 3.91 -0.44 28.42
CA LYS A 43 3.22 -0.98 27.26
C LYS A 43 4.23 -1.48 26.24
N ILE A 44 3.91 -2.59 25.61
CA ILE A 44 4.69 -3.17 24.51
C ILE A 44 3.83 -3.21 23.24
N ALA A 45 4.43 -2.93 22.12
CA ALA A 45 3.80 -3.05 20.81
C ALA A 45 4.85 -3.48 19.77
N SER A 46 4.42 -4.15 18.73
CA SER A 46 5.28 -4.52 17.61
C SER A 46 5.27 -3.45 16.50
N ILE A 47 6.30 -3.45 15.69
CA ILE A 47 6.33 -2.61 14.47
C ILE A 47 5.20 -3.03 13.51
N GLU A 48 4.89 -4.31 13.45
CA GLU A 48 3.80 -4.85 12.63
C GLU A 48 2.44 -4.29 13.05
N ASP A 49 2.17 -4.22 14.38
CA ASP A 49 0.95 -3.61 14.90
C ASP A 49 0.86 -2.13 14.56
N LEU A 50 1.98 -1.40 14.63
CA LEU A 50 2.03 0.01 14.26
C LEU A 50 1.74 0.21 12.76
N ILE A 51 2.33 -0.62 11.90
CA ILE A 51 2.05 -0.60 10.46
C ILE A 51 0.56 -0.89 10.20
N SER A 52 0.02 -1.94 10.80
CA SER A 52 -1.38 -2.32 10.68
C SER A 52 -2.32 -1.21 11.15
N TYR A 53 -2.00 -0.58 12.27
CA TYR A 53 -2.75 0.56 12.80
C TYR A 53 -2.75 1.73 11.82
N ARG A 54 -1.58 2.11 11.28
CA ARG A 54 -1.45 3.21 10.32
C ARG A 54 -2.20 2.94 9.02
N LEU A 55 -2.05 1.73 8.46
CA LEU A 55 -2.78 1.31 7.25
C LEU A 55 -4.30 1.35 7.43
N LYS A 56 -4.79 1.09 8.64
CA LYS A 56 -6.21 1.09 8.97
C LYS A 56 -6.77 2.49 9.23
N ASN A 57 -5.99 3.37 9.83
CA ASN A 57 -6.46 4.66 10.36
C ASN A 57 -5.96 5.86 9.56
N GLU A 58 -4.92 5.71 8.74
CA GLU A 58 -4.36 6.80 7.94
C GLU A 58 -4.67 6.60 6.44
N LYS A 59 -4.98 7.69 5.78
CA LYS A 59 -5.09 7.71 4.32
C LYS A 59 -3.71 8.00 3.72
N LEU A 60 -2.92 6.93 3.54
CA LEU A 60 -1.54 7.00 3.06
C LEU A 60 -1.42 7.24 1.54
N VAL A 61 -2.50 7.07 0.80
CA VAL A 61 -2.52 7.25 -0.66
C VAL A 61 -3.58 8.28 -1.02
N PHE A 62 -3.24 9.19 -1.92
CA PHE A 62 -4.18 10.16 -2.44
C PHE A 62 -4.19 10.19 -3.97
N ASN A 63 -5.35 10.49 -4.54
CA ASN A 63 -5.50 10.69 -5.97
C ASN A 63 -4.90 12.05 -6.35
N SER A 64 -3.85 12.04 -7.18
CA SER A 64 -3.19 13.26 -7.66
C SER A 64 -3.74 13.76 -8.98
N SER A 65 -4.21 12.85 -9.84
CA SER A 65 -4.80 13.22 -11.13
C SER A 65 -5.78 12.17 -11.62
N SER A 66 -6.72 12.64 -12.45
CA SER A 66 -7.67 11.77 -13.14
C SER A 66 -7.84 12.29 -14.57
N GLN A 67 -7.61 11.42 -15.55
CA GLN A 67 -7.70 11.75 -16.97
C GLN A 67 -8.33 10.62 -17.77
N LYS A 68 -8.95 10.96 -18.91
CA LYS A 68 -9.41 9.98 -19.87
C LYS A 68 -8.27 9.58 -20.79
N ILE A 69 -8.08 8.29 -20.98
CA ILE A 69 -7.09 7.75 -21.92
C ILE A 69 -7.80 6.90 -22.98
N LYS A 70 -7.34 6.98 -24.22
CA LYS A 70 -7.78 6.11 -25.31
C LYS A 70 -6.73 5.03 -25.52
N LEU A 71 -7.10 3.78 -25.34
CA LEU A 71 -6.24 2.65 -25.57
C LEU A 71 -6.68 1.93 -26.86
N ASN A 72 -6.13 2.40 -27.99
CA ASN A 72 -6.31 1.81 -29.32
C ASN A 72 -7.67 1.08 -29.53
N LYS A 73 -7.62 -0.25 -29.70
CA LYS A 73 -8.79 -1.12 -29.98
C LYS A 73 -9.74 -1.33 -28.80
N PHE A 74 -9.37 -0.89 -27.58
CA PHE A 74 -10.14 -1.21 -26.38
C PHE A 74 -11.06 -0.07 -25.92
N GLY A 75 -10.94 1.13 -26.50
CA GLY A 75 -11.80 2.26 -26.20
C GLY A 75 -11.25 3.24 -25.17
N ILE A 76 -12.16 3.98 -24.52
CA ILE A 76 -11.82 5.06 -23.58
C ILE A 76 -11.95 4.54 -22.15
N PHE A 77 -10.96 4.86 -21.31
CA PHE A 77 -10.86 4.51 -19.91
C PHE A 77 -10.53 5.73 -19.07
N ASN A 78 -10.82 5.68 -17.78
CA ASN A 78 -10.32 6.67 -16.84
C ASN A 78 -9.02 6.14 -16.24
N LEU A 79 -7.96 6.93 -16.33
CA LEU A 79 -6.70 6.70 -15.64
C LEU A 79 -6.64 7.61 -14.44
N LYS A 80 -6.49 7.04 -13.26
CA LYS A 80 -6.25 7.75 -12.01
C LYS A 80 -4.83 7.50 -11.55
N THR A 81 -4.13 8.56 -11.16
CA THR A 81 -2.80 8.47 -10.56
C THR A 81 -2.89 8.66 -9.06
N PHE A 82 -2.30 7.76 -8.32
CA PHE A 82 -2.24 7.81 -6.88
C PHE A 82 -0.79 7.98 -6.43
N ILE A 83 -0.58 8.80 -5.42
CA ILE A 83 0.74 9.02 -4.81
C ILE A 83 0.71 8.49 -3.38
N ASN A 84 1.69 7.67 -3.06
CA ASN A 84 1.95 7.24 -1.69
C ASN A 84 2.66 8.36 -0.93
N LYS A 85 2.08 8.80 0.19
CA LYS A 85 2.62 9.89 1.01
C LYS A 85 3.94 9.56 1.70
N LEU A 86 4.25 8.27 1.88
CA LEU A 86 5.44 7.84 2.61
C LEU A 86 6.72 7.94 1.77
N ASP A 87 6.63 7.59 0.50
CA ASP A 87 7.79 7.44 -0.39
C ASP A 87 7.65 8.18 -1.72
N GLY A 88 6.52 8.88 -1.95
CA GLY A 88 6.24 9.58 -3.19
C GLY A 88 5.97 8.65 -4.39
N THR A 89 5.91 7.35 -4.20
CA THR A 89 5.71 6.39 -5.28
C THR A 89 4.35 6.60 -5.95
N GLN A 90 4.36 6.61 -7.27
CA GLN A 90 3.14 6.74 -8.08
C GLN A 90 2.60 5.38 -8.47
N HIS A 91 1.32 5.17 -8.24
CA HIS A 91 0.56 4.01 -8.67
C HIS A 91 -0.59 4.44 -9.56
N TYR A 92 -1.12 3.53 -10.37
CA TYR A 92 -2.13 3.88 -11.36
C TYR A 92 -3.34 2.94 -11.26
N ALA A 93 -4.53 3.49 -11.50
CA ALA A 93 -5.73 2.69 -11.68
C ALA A 93 -6.39 3.03 -13.01
N ILE A 94 -6.60 2.04 -13.85
CA ILE A 94 -7.37 2.13 -15.09
C ILE A 94 -8.76 1.60 -14.81
N THR A 95 -9.77 2.45 -15.01
CA THR A 95 -11.15 2.11 -14.66
C THR A 95 -12.09 2.28 -15.85
N LYS A 96 -13.10 1.42 -15.92
CA LYS A 96 -14.20 1.50 -16.89
C LYS A 96 -15.53 1.31 -16.19
N GLY A 97 -16.55 2.03 -16.64
CA GLY A 97 -17.91 1.92 -16.15
C GLY A 97 -18.23 2.74 -14.91
N LYS A 98 -19.48 2.63 -14.46
CA LYS A 98 -19.97 3.23 -13.21
C LYS A 98 -19.82 2.23 -12.09
N PHE A 99 -19.39 2.69 -10.94
CA PHE A 99 -19.21 1.84 -9.75
C PHE A 99 -20.40 2.03 -8.82
N ASP A 100 -20.98 0.90 -8.43
CA ASP A 100 -22.01 0.82 -7.40
C ASP A 100 -21.39 0.03 -6.22
N LEU A 101 -21.28 0.67 -5.07
CA LEU A 101 -20.68 0.08 -3.87
C LEU A 101 -21.46 -1.15 -3.34
N LYS A 102 -22.71 -1.33 -3.78
CA LYS A 102 -23.52 -2.50 -3.42
C LYS A 102 -23.30 -3.71 -4.33
N LYS A 103 -22.53 -3.55 -5.42
CA LYS A 103 -22.28 -4.60 -6.40
C LYS A 103 -20.81 -4.99 -6.42
N SER A 104 -20.53 -6.27 -6.64
CA SER A 104 -19.17 -6.74 -6.82
C SER A 104 -18.52 -6.14 -8.07
N ILE A 105 -17.28 -5.68 -7.93
CA ILE A 105 -16.49 -5.10 -9.00
C ILE A 105 -15.33 -6.04 -9.32
N ARG A 106 -15.03 -6.21 -10.60
CA ARG A 106 -13.86 -6.98 -11.01
C ARG A 106 -12.61 -6.13 -10.89
N VAL A 107 -11.69 -6.62 -10.08
CA VAL A 107 -10.41 -5.95 -9.83
C VAL A 107 -9.27 -6.86 -10.23
N ARG A 108 -8.28 -6.30 -10.93
CA ARG A 108 -7.00 -6.95 -11.17
C ARG A 108 -5.88 -6.05 -10.73
N VAL A 109 -4.93 -6.61 -10.01
CA VAL A 109 -3.73 -5.91 -9.55
C VAL A 109 -2.53 -6.48 -10.29
N ILE A 110 -1.67 -5.61 -10.81
CA ILE A 110 -0.43 -5.98 -11.50
C ILE A 110 0.70 -5.16 -10.90
N SER A 111 1.78 -5.83 -10.53
CA SER A 111 3.02 -5.18 -10.18
C SER A 111 3.85 -4.90 -11.44
N VAL A 112 4.30 -3.67 -11.59
CA VAL A 112 5.09 -3.21 -12.75
C VAL A 112 6.40 -2.59 -12.29
N LYS A 113 7.52 -2.96 -12.93
CA LYS A 113 8.85 -2.48 -12.52
C LYS A 113 9.09 -1.00 -12.87
N ILE A 114 8.58 -0.51 -14.00
CA ILE A 114 8.77 0.87 -14.45
C ILE A 114 7.55 1.32 -15.27
N ILE A 115 6.90 2.40 -14.86
CA ILE A 115 6.01 3.18 -15.72
C ILE A 115 6.51 4.62 -15.64
N ASN A 116 7.40 5.01 -16.53
CA ASN A 116 7.90 6.40 -16.60
C ASN A 116 7.11 7.27 -17.58
N SER A 117 6.23 6.68 -18.38
CA SER A 117 5.35 7.41 -19.30
C SER A 117 4.12 6.58 -19.65
N LEU A 118 3.04 7.24 -20.03
CA LEU A 118 1.80 6.66 -20.54
C LEU A 118 2.02 5.75 -21.77
N ASP A 119 3.09 5.99 -22.54
CA ASP A 119 3.44 5.22 -23.74
C ASP A 119 3.80 3.77 -23.42
N LYS A 120 4.22 3.49 -22.18
CA LYS A 120 4.53 2.12 -21.71
C LYS A 120 3.32 1.34 -21.21
N LEU A 121 2.11 1.90 -21.26
CA LEU A 121 0.87 1.12 -21.11
C LEU A 121 0.69 0.06 -22.21
N ASN A 122 1.51 0.11 -23.27
CA ASN A 122 1.61 -0.94 -24.30
C ASN A 122 2.31 -2.24 -23.84
N ASN A 123 2.61 -2.39 -22.56
CA ASN A 123 3.13 -3.64 -22.00
C ASN A 123 2.14 -4.79 -22.27
N LYS A 124 2.64 -5.90 -22.82
CA LYS A 124 1.83 -7.09 -23.19
C LYS A 124 0.94 -7.60 -22.04
N ILE A 125 1.41 -7.50 -20.79
CA ILE A 125 0.66 -7.96 -19.60
C ILE A 125 -0.52 -7.02 -19.34
N ILE A 126 -0.31 -5.71 -19.42
CA ILE A 126 -1.36 -4.70 -19.23
C ILE A 126 -2.42 -4.86 -20.31
N LEU A 127 -2.02 -4.95 -21.59
CA LEU A 127 -2.94 -5.13 -22.72
C LEU A 127 -3.74 -6.43 -22.65
N LYS A 128 -3.11 -7.56 -22.28
CA LYS A 128 -3.81 -8.82 -22.04
C LYS A 128 -4.85 -8.68 -20.92
N SER A 129 -4.51 -7.96 -19.85
CA SER A 129 -5.41 -7.73 -18.73
C SER A 129 -6.59 -6.85 -19.12
N ILE A 130 -6.34 -5.78 -19.86
CA ILE A 130 -7.40 -4.92 -20.38
C ILE A 130 -8.31 -5.68 -21.34
N LYS A 131 -7.74 -6.47 -22.26
CA LYS A 131 -8.51 -7.33 -23.16
C LYS A 131 -9.45 -8.28 -22.40
N HIS A 132 -8.96 -8.91 -21.33
CA HIS A 132 -9.77 -9.79 -20.50
C HIS A 132 -10.86 -9.04 -19.74
N LEU A 133 -10.49 -7.92 -19.08
CA LEU A 133 -11.40 -7.13 -18.28
C LEU A 133 -12.43 -6.37 -19.10
N SER A 134 -12.11 -6.01 -20.35
CA SER A 134 -13.03 -5.30 -21.27
C SER A 134 -14.27 -6.11 -21.66
N LYS A 135 -14.28 -7.41 -21.36
CA LYS A 135 -15.49 -8.25 -21.47
C LYS A 135 -16.56 -7.88 -20.45
N PHE A 136 -16.21 -7.09 -19.43
CA PHE A 136 -17.10 -6.66 -18.37
C PHE A 136 -17.41 -5.16 -18.50
N ASN A 137 -18.61 -4.78 -18.11
CA ASN A 137 -19.06 -3.38 -18.18
C ASN A 137 -18.35 -2.46 -17.18
N ASN A 138 -17.92 -3.02 -16.05
CA ASN A 138 -17.21 -2.30 -15.00
C ASN A 138 -16.02 -3.12 -14.48
N PHE A 139 -14.90 -2.46 -14.33
CA PHE A 139 -13.70 -3.08 -13.76
C PHE A 139 -12.68 -2.02 -13.29
N VAL A 140 -11.76 -2.47 -12.47
CA VAL A 140 -10.58 -1.71 -12.02
C VAL A 140 -9.32 -2.54 -12.31
N LEU A 141 -8.37 -1.96 -13.01
CA LEU A 141 -7.02 -2.51 -13.16
C LEU A 141 -6.04 -1.61 -12.40
N ILE A 142 -5.45 -2.14 -11.34
CA ILE A 142 -4.47 -1.43 -10.51
C ILE A 142 -3.07 -1.83 -10.95
N LEU A 143 -2.24 -0.82 -11.19
CA LEU A 143 -0.83 -0.97 -11.54
C LEU A 143 0.02 -0.43 -10.38
N ILE A 144 0.66 -1.34 -9.66
CA ILE A 144 1.56 -1.01 -8.55
C ILE A 144 2.98 -0.90 -9.10
N LYS A 145 3.59 0.28 -8.95
CA LYS A 145 5.01 0.46 -9.26
C LYS A 145 5.84 -0.15 -8.14
N LYS A 146 6.69 -1.13 -8.45
CA LYS A 146 7.73 -1.61 -7.53
C LYS A 146 8.92 -0.66 -7.55
N GLN A 147 9.44 -0.32 -6.38
CA GLN A 147 10.77 0.27 -6.28
C GLN A 147 11.82 -0.80 -6.60
N VAL A 148 12.95 -0.39 -7.17
CA VAL A 148 14.01 -1.32 -7.60
C VAL A 148 14.64 -2.07 -6.43
N ASN A 149 14.49 -1.55 -5.21
CA ASN A 149 15.06 -2.11 -3.98
C ASN A 149 14.15 -3.14 -3.27
N ASP A 150 12.92 -3.36 -3.75
CA ASP A 150 11.98 -4.32 -3.15
C ASP A 150 12.14 -5.74 -3.75
N ILE A 151 13.36 -6.17 -4.00
CA ILE A 151 13.66 -7.57 -4.32
C ILE A 151 13.80 -8.32 -3.00
N VAL A 152 12.71 -8.47 -2.27
CA VAL A 152 12.52 -9.57 -1.33
C VAL A 152 11.51 -10.51 -1.99
N GLU A 153 12.01 -11.64 -2.44
CA GLU A 153 11.19 -12.73 -2.95
C GLU A 153 10.20 -13.19 -1.88
N GLY A 154 8.93 -13.23 -2.21
CA GLY A 154 7.99 -14.15 -1.56
C GLY A 154 6.78 -13.58 -0.82
N GLU A 155 6.54 -12.27 -0.71
CA GLU A 155 5.31 -11.80 -0.05
C GLU A 155 4.15 -11.56 -1.03
N THR A 156 3.20 -12.48 -1.00
CA THR A 156 1.90 -12.30 -1.66
C THR A 156 1.06 -11.30 -0.86
N ILE A 157 1.04 -10.05 -1.31
CA ILE A 157 0.14 -9.03 -0.73
C ILE A 157 -1.30 -9.46 -1.00
N LYS A 158 -2.07 -9.73 0.05
CA LYS A 158 -3.49 -10.09 -0.08
C LYS A 158 -4.25 -8.95 -0.76
N SER A 159 -4.97 -9.25 -1.82
CA SER A 159 -5.71 -8.27 -2.65
C SER A 159 -6.69 -7.39 -1.86
N SER A 160 -7.24 -7.88 -0.75
CA SER A 160 -8.13 -7.12 0.14
C SER A 160 -7.45 -5.92 0.82
N ASN A 161 -6.16 -6.03 1.14
CA ASN A 161 -5.41 -4.94 1.75
C ASN A 161 -5.09 -3.84 0.75
N ILE A 162 -4.89 -4.20 -0.52
CA ILE A 162 -4.63 -3.27 -1.60
C ILE A 162 -5.87 -2.41 -1.88
N LEU A 163 -7.05 -3.02 -1.92
CA LEU A 163 -8.30 -2.29 -2.18
C LEU A 163 -8.60 -1.27 -1.09
N ARG A 164 -8.41 -1.63 0.18
CA ARG A 164 -8.53 -0.69 1.31
C ARG A 164 -7.48 0.41 1.27
N TYR A 165 -6.25 0.08 0.91
CA TYR A 165 -5.15 1.02 0.79
C TYR A 165 -5.43 2.12 -0.24
N TYR A 166 -6.09 1.79 -1.34
CA TYR A 166 -6.47 2.74 -2.39
C TYR A 166 -7.86 3.36 -2.20
N GLY A 167 -8.58 3.05 -1.13
CA GLY A 167 -9.91 3.59 -0.85
C GLY A 167 -10.94 3.24 -1.96
N ILE A 168 -10.85 2.05 -2.50
CA ILE A 168 -11.73 1.52 -3.55
C ILE A 168 -12.68 0.46 -2.95
N GLY A 169 -12.81 0.43 -1.65
CA GLY A 169 -13.74 -0.44 -0.91
C GLY A 169 -14.83 0.33 -0.23
#